data_30ce24dfac001f51cbf2f7210b04d7ad
#
_entry.id   30ce24dfac001f51cbf2f7210b04d7ad
#
_cell.length_a   1.000
_cell.length_b   1.000
_cell.length_c   1.000
_cell.angle_alpha   90.00
_cell.angle_beta   90.00
_cell.angle_gamma   90.00
#
_symmetry.space_group_name_H-M   'P 1'
#
loop_
_entity.id
_entity.type
_entity.pdbx_description
1 polymer ?
#
loop_
_entity_poly.entity_id
_entity_poly.type
_entity_poly.pdbx_seq_one_letter_code
_entity_poly.pdbx_strand_id
1 'polypeptide(L)'
;MEMVAEEGQISVAGMALEYRLIGAPPSQSPTIVMLHEGLGSVSTWGEFPRRVFEQTRASVFVYSRAGYGASPPIEPTLPIDYVKRHALDVLPKILEAIGFSRGLLLGHSDGASMAAAYVGNVADPRVRGVVLMAPHFCVEPETLAEIRNAREAFESGDLRQRLARYHKYVDVAFRGWNDVWLDPGFAAFNLREDLARISVPMLIIRGDGDRYGTHRQVRIAQEICKGPLETLLMPDCGHVPHREKPAQTVDAIARFYQRVLPEQTSKSHLKT
;
A
#
# COMPACT_ATOMS: atom_id res chain seq x y z
N MET A 1 9.95 -20.42 11.13
CA MET A 1 8.75 -19.81 11.74
C MET A 1 7.54 -20.45 11.06
N GLU A 2 6.66 -21.03 11.85
CA GLU A 2 5.44 -21.67 11.33
C GLU A 2 4.49 -20.62 10.76
N MET A 3 3.83 -20.94 9.66
CA MET A 3 2.88 -20.02 9.02
C MET A 3 1.55 -20.10 9.77
N VAL A 4 1.34 -19.17 10.68
CA VAL A 4 0.03 -18.95 11.30
C VAL A 4 -0.64 -17.80 10.54
N ALA A 5 -1.86 -18.00 10.08
CA ALA A 5 -2.69 -16.94 9.49
C ALA A 5 -3.84 -16.66 10.45
N GLU A 6 -4.01 -15.38 10.79
CA GLU A 6 -5.09 -14.87 11.63
C GLU A 6 -5.88 -13.83 10.85
N GLU A 7 -7.19 -13.94 10.86
CA GLU A 7 -8.11 -12.96 10.27
C GLU A 7 -9.09 -12.47 11.34
N GLY A 8 -9.43 -11.20 11.29
CA GLY A 8 -10.34 -10.63 12.27
C GLY A 8 -10.60 -9.14 12.05
N GLN A 9 -10.96 -8.49 13.14
CA GLN A 9 -11.15 -7.06 13.19
C GLN A 9 -10.28 -6.45 14.28
N ILE A 10 -9.63 -5.32 13.95
CA ILE A 10 -8.84 -4.53 14.90
C ILE A 10 -9.51 -3.19 15.15
N SER A 11 -9.61 -2.79 16.42
CA SER A 11 -10.17 -1.49 16.79
C SER A 11 -9.13 -0.38 16.59
N VAL A 12 -9.43 0.55 15.68
CA VAL A 12 -8.58 1.73 15.39
C VAL A 12 -9.47 2.97 15.40
N ALA A 13 -9.20 3.89 16.29
CA ALA A 13 -9.97 5.14 16.43
C ALA A 13 -11.50 4.92 16.51
N GLY A 14 -11.93 3.86 17.22
CA GLY A 14 -13.36 3.52 17.38
C GLY A 14 -13.98 2.76 16.20
N MET A 15 -13.20 2.45 15.16
CA MET A 15 -13.64 1.64 14.02
C MET A 15 -13.05 0.24 14.08
N ALA A 16 -13.84 -0.79 13.78
CA ALA A 16 -13.41 -2.19 13.69
C ALA A 16 -12.96 -2.51 12.27
N LEU A 17 -11.67 -2.36 11.97
CA LEU A 17 -11.13 -2.59 10.64
C LEU A 17 -10.81 -4.07 10.42
N GLU A 18 -11.23 -4.61 9.28
CA GLU A 18 -10.85 -5.95 8.81
C GLU A 18 -9.33 -6.06 8.64
N TYR A 19 -8.73 -7.16 9.11
CA TYR A 19 -7.33 -7.46 8.89
C TYR A 19 -7.05 -8.94 8.63
N ARG A 20 -5.86 -9.19 8.10
CA ARG A 20 -5.20 -10.50 8.05
C ARG A 20 -3.75 -10.32 8.49
N LEU A 21 -3.32 -11.19 9.41
CA LEU A 21 -1.92 -11.31 9.84
C LEU A 21 -1.39 -12.68 9.41
N ILE A 22 -0.22 -12.71 8.80
CA ILE A 22 0.50 -13.94 8.47
C ILE A 22 1.86 -13.90 9.20
N GLY A 23 2.13 -14.88 10.03
CA GLY A 23 3.33 -14.97 10.85
C GLY A 23 3.12 -14.61 12.31
N ALA A 24 4.18 -14.20 13.00
CA ALA A 24 4.14 -13.83 14.41
C ALA A 24 3.54 -12.42 14.62
N PRO A 25 3.09 -12.09 15.85
CA PRO A 25 2.63 -10.72 16.16
C PRO A 25 3.66 -9.65 15.79
N PRO A 26 3.22 -8.47 15.27
CA PRO A 26 4.12 -7.39 14.86
C PRO A 26 5.01 -6.82 15.98
N SER A 27 4.63 -7.04 17.24
CA SER A 27 5.45 -6.70 18.41
C SER A 27 6.67 -7.62 18.61
N GLN A 28 6.65 -8.81 18.01
CA GLN A 28 7.66 -9.86 18.19
C GLN A 28 8.51 -10.12 16.96
N SER A 29 8.06 -9.68 15.78
CA SER A 29 8.70 -9.96 14.49
C SER A 29 8.74 -8.74 13.59
N PRO A 30 9.77 -8.56 12.77
CA PRO A 30 9.73 -7.59 11.70
C PRO A 30 8.51 -7.83 10.81
N THR A 31 7.78 -6.77 10.49
CA THR A 31 6.48 -6.88 9.80
C THR A 31 6.44 -6.01 8.56
N ILE A 32 5.88 -6.55 7.50
CA ILE A 32 5.51 -5.79 6.29
C ILE A 32 4.03 -5.43 6.40
N VAL A 33 3.73 -4.14 6.56
CA VAL A 33 2.36 -3.63 6.61
C VAL A 33 1.93 -3.24 5.20
N MET A 34 0.87 -3.88 4.69
CA MET A 34 0.39 -3.68 3.33
C MET A 34 -0.82 -2.75 3.29
N LEU A 35 -0.73 -1.71 2.43
CA LEU A 35 -1.76 -0.72 2.17
C LEU A 35 -2.33 -0.95 0.76
N HIS A 36 -3.61 -1.23 0.67
CA HIS A 36 -4.28 -1.57 -0.58
C HIS A 36 -4.56 -0.35 -1.49
N GLU A 37 -4.80 -0.61 -2.76
CA GLU A 37 -5.18 0.36 -3.80
C GLU A 37 -6.57 0.99 -3.57
N GLY A 38 -6.99 1.88 -4.48
CA GLY A 38 -8.24 2.64 -4.40
C GLY A 38 -9.49 1.78 -4.22
N LEU A 39 -9.55 0.63 -4.87
CA LEU A 39 -10.66 -0.33 -4.79
C LEU A 39 -10.23 -1.67 -4.17
N GLY A 40 -9.20 -1.63 -3.34
CA GLY A 40 -8.66 -2.81 -2.69
C GLY A 40 -9.28 -3.14 -1.34
N SER A 41 -8.89 -4.29 -0.82
CA SER A 41 -9.27 -4.81 0.50
C SER A 41 -8.28 -5.91 0.93
N VAL A 42 -8.44 -6.48 2.11
CA VAL A 42 -7.68 -7.68 2.53
C VAL A 42 -7.78 -8.78 1.49
N SER A 43 -8.99 -9.06 1.00
CA SER A 43 -9.23 -10.16 0.07
C SER A 43 -8.72 -9.91 -1.35
N THR A 44 -8.59 -8.65 -1.78
CA THR A 44 -8.07 -8.34 -3.12
C THR A 44 -6.59 -8.66 -3.29
N TRP A 45 -5.82 -8.76 -2.21
CA TRP A 45 -4.42 -9.18 -2.28
C TRP A 45 -4.24 -10.65 -2.64
N GLY A 46 -5.27 -11.50 -2.43
CA GLY A 46 -5.22 -12.94 -2.72
C GLY A 46 -4.07 -13.63 -1.98
N GLU A 47 -3.27 -14.41 -2.71
CA GLU A 47 -2.12 -15.16 -2.18
C GLU A 47 -0.83 -14.33 -2.04
N PHE A 48 -0.84 -13.09 -2.49
CA PHE A 48 0.38 -12.28 -2.53
C PHE A 48 0.99 -12.06 -1.12
N PRO A 49 0.22 -11.75 -0.05
CA PRO A 49 0.78 -11.63 1.30
C PRO A 49 1.47 -12.90 1.79
N ARG A 50 0.91 -14.08 1.48
CA ARG A 50 1.52 -15.38 1.81
C ARG A 50 2.86 -15.57 1.11
N ARG A 51 2.91 -15.27 -0.20
CA ARG A 51 4.16 -15.36 -0.98
C ARG A 51 5.25 -14.43 -0.45
N VAL A 52 4.88 -13.20 -0.05
CA VAL A 52 5.82 -12.27 0.58
C VAL A 52 6.34 -12.81 1.90
N PHE A 53 5.48 -13.37 2.75
CA PHE A 53 5.89 -14.03 3.99
C PHE A 53 6.85 -15.21 3.73
N GLU A 54 6.54 -16.07 2.78
CA GLU A 54 7.37 -17.25 2.45
C GLU A 54 8.78 -16.84 2.01
N GLN A 55 8.91 -15.75 1.26
CA GLN A 55 10.18 -15.27 0.72
C GLN A 55 10.98 -14.42 1.70
N THR A 56 10.31 -13.62 2.54
CA THR A 56 10.99 -12.68 3.44
C THR A 56 11.14 -13.20 4.86
N ARG A 57 10.29 -14.15 5.26
CA ARG A 57 10.11 -14.60 6.65
C ARG A 57 9.69 -13.47 7.61
N ALA A 58 9.41 -12.29 7.11
CA ALA A 58 8.78 -11.21 7.88
C ALA A 58 7.29 -11.49 8.04
N SER A 59 6.72 -11.14 9.18
CA SER A 59 5.27 -11.14 9.33
C SER A 59 4.65 -10.16 8.32
N VAL A 60 3.45 -10.49 7.84
CA VAL A 60 2.73 -9.64 6.89
C VAL A 60 1.39 -9.28 7.50
N PHE A 61 1.15 -7.99 7.67
CA PHE A 61 -0.11 -7.45 8.15
C PHE A 61 -0.81 -6.70 7.01
N VAL A 62 -2.05 -7.09 6.75
CA VAL A 62 -2.91 -6.49 5.70
C VAL A 62 -4.20 -6.04 6.37
N TYR A 63 -4.71 -4.87 6.02
CA TYR A 63 -5.99 -4.40 6.51
C TYR A 63 -6.81 -3.76 5.41
N SER A 64 -8.13 -3.76 5.58
CA SER A 64 -9.05 -2.98 4.75
C SER A 64 -9.33 -1.64 5.42
N ARG A 65 -9.12 -0.54 4.68
CA ARG A 65 -9.49 0.80 5.16
C ARG A 65 -11.00 0.85 5.47
N ALA A 66 -11.42 1.78 6.31
CA ALA A 66 -12.84 2.07 6.50
C ALA A 66 -13.52 2.36 5.16
N GLY A 67 -14.69 1.80 4.94
CA GLY A 67 -15.42 1.82 3.67
C GLY A 67 -15.09 0.68 2.71
N TYR A 68 -14.03 -0.10 2.96
CA TYR A 68 -13.53 -1.16 2.07
C TYR A 68 -13.59 -2.54 2.74
N GLY A 69 -13.61 -3.60 1.90
CA GLY A 69 -13.65 -4.98 2.41
C GLY A 69 -14.86 -5.23 3.30
N ALA A 70 -14.61 -5.86 4.44
CA ALA A 70 -15.58 -6.06 5.52
C ALA A 70 -15.51 -4.97 6.61
N SER A 71 -14.63 -3.96 6.46
CA SER A 71 -14.55 -2.81 7.36
C SER A 71 -15.84 -1.99 7.36
N PRO A 72 -16.15 -1.22 8.45
CA PRO A 72 -17.37 -0.43 8.53
C PRO A 72 -17.43 0.63 7.42
N PRO A 73 -18.66 1.02 7.01
CA PRO A 73 -18.82 2.06 6.01
C PRO A 73 -18.36 3.41 6.55
N ILE A 74 -18.04 4.30 5.63
CA ILE A 74 -17.79 5.72 5.90
C ILE A 74 -18.87 6.54 5.23
N GLU A 75 -18.91 7.84 5.51
CA GLU A 75 -19.67 8.79 4.69
C GLU A 75 -19.28 8.64 3.21
N PRO A 76 -20.22 8.79 2.27
CA PRO A 76 -20.05 8.37 0.89
C PRO A 76 -18.97 9.15 0.11
N THR A 77 -18.51 10.29 0.61
CA THR A 77 -17.46 11.10 -0.02
C THR A 77 -16.20 11.15 0.83
N LEU A 78 -15.08 10.72 0.26
CA LEU A 78 -13.77 10.97 0.87
C LEU A 78 -13.41 12.45 0.72
N PRO A 79 -12.74 13.07 1.70
CA PRO A 79 -12.20 14.42 1.55
C PRO A 79 -11.07 14.44 0.51
N ILE A 80 -10.87 15.57 -0.15
CA ILE A 80 -9.82 15.73 -1.19
C ILE A 80 -8.40 15.46 -0.66
N ASP A 81 -8.16 15.59 0.60
CA ASP A 81 -6.89 15.30 1.28
C ASP A 81 -6.83 13.90 1.91
N TYR A 82 -7.72 12.98 1.51
CA TYR A 82 -7.87 11.64 2.13
C TYR A 82 -6.58 10.82 2.17
N VAL A 83 -5.70 10.97 1.19
CA VAL A 83 -4.40 10.29 1.16
C VAL A 83 -3.54 10.73 2.35
N LYS A 84 -3.43 12.05 2.57
CA LYS A 84 -2.67 12.60 3.69
C LYS A 84 -3.34 12.32 5.02
N ARG A 85 -4.67 12.45 5.12
CA ARG A 85 -5.41 12.09 6.35
C ARG A 85 -5.21 10.64 6.72
N HIS A 86 -5.30 9.72 5.73
CA HIS A 86 -5.04 8.32 6.05
C HIS A 86 -3.60 8.11 6.53
N ALA A 87 -2.64 8.72 5.85
CA ALA A 87 -1.23 8.61 6.21
C ALA A 87 -0.91 9.18 7.59
N LEU A 88 -1.49 10.31 7.97
CA LEU A 88 -1.07 11.05 9.16
C LEU A 88 -1.97 10.82 10.38
N ASP A 89 -3.26 10.54 10.17
CA ASP A 89 -4.23 10.43 11.25
C ASP A 89 -4.66 8.98 11.55
N VAL A 90 -4.58 8.09 10.53
CA VAL A 90 -5.08 6.70 10.65
C VAL A 90 -3.93 5.70 10.74
N LEU A 91 -2.98 5.73 9.80
CA LEU A 91 -1.88 4.76 9.74
C LEU A 91 -1.04 4.71 11.04
N PRO A 92 -0.68 5.83 11.70
CA PRO A 92 0.01 5.78 12.99
C PRO A 92 -0.75 4.96 14.04
N LYS A 93 -2.07 5.15 14.11
CA LYS A 93 -2.93 4.43 15.06
C LYS A 93 -3.04 2.93 14.74
N ILE A 94 -3.02 2.57 13.45
CA ILE A 94 -2.96 1.18 13.02
C ILE A 94 -1.64 0.56 13.48
N LEU A 95 -0.50 1.22 13.22
CA LEU A 95 0.82 0.74 13.62
C LEU A 95 0.93 0.57 15.14
N GLU A 96 0.34 1.48 15.91
CA GLU A 96 0.25 1.38 17.36
C GLU A 96 -0.62 0.20 17.81
N ALA A 97 -1.85 0.10 17.26
CA ALA A 97 -2.82 -0.93 17.63
C ALA A 97 -2.32 -2.36 17.38
N ILE A 98 -1.51 -2.58 16.32
CA ILE A 98 -0.91 -3.88 16.04
C ILE A 98 0.39 -4.13 16.83
N GLY A 99 0.86 -3.16 17.60
CA GLY A 99 2.15 -3.24 18.28
C GLY A 99 3.33 -3.31 17.30
N PHE A 100 3.26 -2.57 16.17
CA PHE A 100 4.32 -2.57 15.16
C PHE A 100 5.65 -2.14 15.76
N SER A 101 6.63 -3.04 15.78
CA SER A 101 7.95 -2.82 16.39
C SER A 101 9.01 -2.36 15.39
N ARG A 102 9.04 -2.96 14.21
CA ARG A 102 9.92 -2.58 13.09
C ARG A 102 9.48 -3.28 11.81
N GLY A 103 9.79 -2.69 10.66
CA GLY A 103 9.47 -3.33 9.38
C GLY A 103 9.44 -2.39 8.20
N LEU A 104 8.65 -2.77 7.20
CA LEU A 104 8.40 -2.00 5.98
C LEU A 104 6.94 -1.62 5.87
N LEU A 105 6.68 -0.49 5.20
CA LEU A 105 5.39 -0.22 4.59
C LEU A 105 5.45 -0.65 3.12
N LEU A 106 4.42 -1.36 2.67
CA LEU A 106 4.25 -1.76 1.29
C LEU A 106 2.89 -1.27 0.80
N GLY A 107 2.87 -0.36 -0.15
CA GLY A 107 1.63 0.17 -0.70
C GLY A 107 1.45 -0.14 -2.18
N HIS A 108 0.20 -0.24 -2.61
CA HIS A 108 -0.17 -0.31 -4.02
C HIS A 108 -1.08 0.86 -4.38
N SER A 109 -0.78 1.57 -5.48
CA SER A 109 -1.58 2.69 -6.01
C SER A 109 -1.85 3.74 -4.92
N ASP A 110 -3.11 4.00 -4.53
CA ASP A 110 -3.46 4.88 -3.40
C ASP A 110 -2.70 4.52 -2.12
N GLY A 111 -2.61 3.23 -1.80
CA GLY A 111 -1.86 2.77 -0.63
C GLY A 111 -0.36 3.08 -0.72
N ALA A 112 0.20 3.09 -1.92
CA ALA A 112 1.59 3.51 -2.14
C ALA A 112 1.75 5.03 -1.92
N SER A 113 0.79 5.82 -2.38
CA SER A 113 0.75 7.28 -2.14
C SER A 113 0.63 7.58 -0.64
N MET A 114 -0.22 6.83 0.08
CA MET A 114 -0.35 6.94 1.55
C MET A 114 0.94 6.57 2.28
N ALA A 115 1.60 5.48 1.88
CA ALA A 115 2.87 5.08 2.47
C ALA A 115 3.98 6.11 2.24
N ALA A 116 4.06 6.70 1.03
CA ALA A 116 4.99 7.78 0.71
C ALA A 116 4.70 9.04 1.53
N ALA A 117 3.44 9.45 1.64
CA ALA A 117 3.03 10.58 2.47
C ALA A 117 3.38 10.36 3.95
N TYR A 118 3.19 9.14 4.47
CA TYR A 118 3.57 8.80 5.83
C TYR A 118 5.06 8.99 6.08
N VAL A 119 5.92 8.29 5.34
CA VAL A 119 7.38 8.34 5.56
C VAL A 119 8.00 9.69 5.21
N GLY A 120 7.32 10.52 4.41
CA GLY A 120 7.73 11.89 4.12
C GLY A 120 7.36 12.91 5.21
N ASN A 121 6.45 12.56 6.13
CA ASN A 121 5.99 13.50 7.16
C ASN A 121 6.23 12.99 8.59
N VAL A 122 6.32 11.68 8.77
CA VAL A 122 6.51 11.05 10.08
C VAL A 122 7.86 10.36 10.11
N ALA A 123 8.75 10.88 10.96
CA ALA A 123 10.06 10.28 11.20
C ALA A 123 9.94 9.10 12.17
N ASP A 124 9.24 8.04 11.75
CA ASP A 124 9.04 6.83 12.55
C ASP A 124 10.25 5.89 12.42
N PRO A 125 11.09 5.74 13.46
CA PRO A 125 12.29 4.93 13.40
C PRO A 125 12.01 3.43 13.26
N ARG A 126 10.77 2.99 13.48
CA ARG A 126 10.34 1.60 13.29
C ARG A 126 10.20 1.25 11.82
N VAL A 127 9.91 2.24 10.95
CA VAL A 127 9.80 2.05 9.50
C VAL A 127 11.19 2.12 8.88
N ARG A 128 11.70 0.99 8.42
CA ARG A 128 13.07 0.83 7.91
C ARG A 128 13.18 1.02 6.40
N GLY A 129 12.06 1.08 5.71
CA GLY A 129 11.97 1.30 4.27
C GLY A 129 10.55 1.22 3.77
N VAL A 130 10.34 1.60 2.52
CA VAL A 130 9.02 1.63 1.89
C VAL A 130 9.08 1.02 0.49
N VAL A 131 8.07 0.20 0.17
CA VAL A 131 7.86 -0.35 -1.18
C VAL A 131 6.60 0.26 -1.76
N LEU A 132 6.71 0.89 -2.91
CA LEU A 132 5.65 1.60 -3.59
C LEU A 132 5.36 0.93 -4.95
N MET A 133 4.27 0.18 -5.05
CA MET A 133 3.82 -0.40 -6.31
C MET A 133 2.85 0.55 -7.01
N ALA A 134 3.19 0.95 -8.23
CA ALA A 134 2.39 1.85 -9.06
C ALA A 134 1.87 3.11 -8.32
N PRO A 135 2.72 3.87 -7.60
CA PRO A 135 2.30 5.04 -6.83
C PRO A 135 1.81 6.17 -7.72
N HIS A 136 0.96 7.02 -7.13
CA HIS A 136 0.60 8.33 -7.68
C HIS A 136 1.17 9.45 -6.79
N PHE A 137 2.03 10.28 -7.35
CA PHE A 137 2.59 11.46 -6.67
C PHE A 137 1.96 12.76 -7.17
N CYS A 138 1.23 12.70 -8.27
CA CYS A 138 0.39 13.76 -8.80
C CYS A 138 -0.69 13.17 -9.69
N VAL A 139 -1.72 13.96 -9.97
CA VAL A 139 -2.76 13.60 -10.95
C VAL A 139 -2.18 13.74 -12.36
N GLU A 140 -2.52 12.78 -13.23
CA GLU A 140 -2.22 12.81 -14.66
C GLU A 140 -3.52 12.65 -15.46
N PRO A 141 -3.58 13.19 -16.70
CA PRO A 141 -4.76 13.04 -17.57
C PRO A 141 -5.11 11.57 -17.83
N GLU A 142 -4.12 10.72 -17.99
CA GLU A 142 -4.24 9.27 -18.19
C GLU A 142 -4.93 8.61 -17.00
N THR A 143 -4.55 8.99 -15.78
CA THR A 143 -5.20 8.51 -14.56
C THR A 143 -6.67 8.86 -14.55
N LEU A 144 -7.00 10.13 -14.83
CA LEU A 144 -8.39 10.58 -14.83
C LEU A 144 -9.23 9.92 -15.94
N ALA A 145 -8.61 9.59 -17.08
CA ALA A 145 -9.30 8.86 -18.16
C ALA A 145 -9.69 7.44 -17.69
N GLU A 146 -8.76 6.69 -17.08
CA GLU A 146 -9.05 5.34 -16.58
C GLU A 146 -10.05 5.36 -15.41
N ILE A 147 -10.05 6.40 -14.57
CA ILE A 147 -11.03 6.54 -13.50
C ILE A 147 -12.43 6.86 -14.04
N ARG A 148 -12.55 7.62 -15.14
CA ARG A 148 -13.84 7.81 -15.85
C ARG A 148 -14.31 6.50 -16.49
N ASN A 149 -13.40 5.75 -17.13
CA ASN A 149 -13.72 4.43 -17.69
C ASN A 149 -14.21 3.47 -16.60
N ALA A 150 -13.61 3.52 -15.40
CA ALA A 150 -14.07 2.74 -14.25
C ALA A 150 -15.48 3.16 -13.80
N ARG A 151 -15.83 4.46 -13.83
CA ARG A 151 -17.19 4.94 -13.54
C ARG A 151 -18.21 4.35 -14.52
N GLU A 152 -17.93 4.43 -15.80
CA GLU A 152 -18.80 3.88 -16.83
C GLU A 152 -18.97 2.36 -16.67
N ALA A 153 -17.88 1.63 -16.43
CA ALA A 153 -17.91 0.21 -16.18
C ALA A 153 -18.67 -0.18 -14.90
N PHE A 154 -18.68 0.69 -13.89
CA PHE A 154 -19.45 0.48 -12.65
C PHE A 154 -20.94 0.75 -12.83
N GLU A 155 -21.30 1.82 -13.55
CA GLU A 155 -22.69 2.25 -13.74
C GLU A 155 -23.42 1.44 -14.81
N SER A 156 -22.74 1.06 -15.89
CA SER A 156 -23.34 0.44 -17.07
C SER A 156 -22.80 -0.96 -17.38
N GLY A 157 -21.70 -1.39 -16.76
CA GLY A 157 -21.06 -2.69 -16.97
C GLY A 157 -21.18 -3.63 -15.79
N ASP A 158 -20.21 -4.55 -15.70
CA ASP A 158 -20.18 -5.61 -14.67
C ASP A 158 -19.28 -5.29 -13.47
N LEU A 159 -18.60 -4.13 -13.46
CA LEU A 159 -17.61 -3.79 -12.46
C LEU A 159 -18.20 -3.79 -11.03
N ARG A 160 -19.41 -3.25 -10.87
CA ARG A 160 -20.11 -3.24 -9.57
C ARG A 160 -20.29 -4.66 -9.03
N GLN A 161 -20.74 -5.60 -9.89
CA GLN A 161 -20.94 -6.99 -9.49
C GLN A 161 -19.62 -7.69 -9.13
N ARG A 162 -18.54 -7.41 -9.87
CA ARG A 162 -17.20 -7.94 -9.58
C ARG A 162 -16.67 -7.43 -8.25
N LEU A 163 -16.79 -6.11 -7.98
CA LEU A 163 -16.34 -5.48 -6.74
C LEU A 163 -17.16 -5.91 -5.52
N ALA A 164 -18.45 -6.21 -5.68
CA ALA A 164 -19.31 -6.71 -4.60
C ALA A 164 -18.82 -8.05 -3.98
N ARG A 165 -17.92 -8.78 -4.67
CA ARG A 165 -17.27 -9.98 -4.11
C ARG A 165 -16.22 -9.64 -3.04
N TYR A 166 -15.73 -8.41 -3.03
CA TYR A 166 -14.62 -7.95 -2.18
C TYR A 166 -15.02 -6.87 -1.17
N HIS A 167 -16.19 -6.25 -1.35
CA HIS A 167 -16.64 -5.13 -0.52
C HIS A 167 -18.06 -5.34 -0.04
N LYS A 168 -18.23 -5.34 1.27
CA LYS A 168 -19.56 -5.41 1.90
C LYS A 168 -20.44 -4.21 1.52
N TYR A 169 -19.83 -3.04 1.35
CA TYR A 169 -20.48 -1.79 1.00
C TYR A 169 -19.90 -1.27 -0.32
N VAL A 170 -20.17 -1.99 -1.41
CA VAL A 170 -19.53 -1.78 -2.71
C VAL A 170 -19.72 -0.36 -3.27
N ASP A 171 -20.91 0.22 -3.09
CA ASP A 171 -21.19 1.58 -3.56
C ASP A 171 -20.41 2.63 -2.75
N VAL A 172 -20.25 2.43 -1.45
CA VAL A 172 -19.41 3.29 -0.59
C VAL A 172 -17.95 3.21 -1.01
N ALA A 173 -17.43 1.99 -1.20
CA ALA A 173 -16.05 1.78 -1.63
C ALA A 173 -15.76 2.44 -2.98
N PHE A 174 -16.65 2.20 -3.97
CA PHE A 174 -16.46 2.72 -5.31
C PHE A 174 -16.61 4.24 -5.38
N ARG A 175 -17.72 4.78 -4.84
CA ARG A 175 -17.98 6.23 -4.90
C ARG A 175 -16.99 7.03 -4.08
N GLY A 176 -16.63 6.55 -2.88
CA GLY A 176 -15.59 7.19 -2.06
C GLY A 176 -14.30 7.43 -2.85
N TRP A 177 -13.80 6.41 -3.57
CA TRP A 177 -12.61 6.53 -4.39
C TRP A 177 -12.85 7.30 -5.69
N ASN A 178 -13.87 6.91 -6.47
CA ASN A 178 -14.08 7.44 -7.82
C ASN A 178 -14.48 8.93 -7.80
N ASP A 179 -15.36 9.32 -6.88
CA ASP A 179 -15.88 10.69 -6.83
C ASP A 179 -14.79 11.67 -6.39
N VAL A 180 -13.94 11.31 -5.42
CA VAL A 180 -12.83 12.17 -4.99
C VAL A 180 -11.78 12.33 -6.08
N TRP A 181 -11.43 11.27 -6.81
CA TRP A 181 -10.47 11.36 -7.90
C TRP A 181 -10.96 12.23 -9.06
N LEU A 182 -12.26 12.26 -9.31
CA LEU A 182 -12.89 13.09 -10.35
C LEU A 182 -13.34 14.47 -9.85
N ASP A 183 -13.17 14.76 -8.56
CA ASP A 183 -13.42 16.09 -8.02
C ASP A 183 -12.39 17.09 -8.60
N PRO A 184 -12.82 18.23 -9.15
CA PRO A 184 -11.89 19.24 -9.67
C PRO A 184 -10.84 19.73 -8.64
N GLY A 185 -11.18 19.74 -7.35
CA GLY A 185 -10.26 20.10 -6.27
C GLY A 185 -9.12 19.09 -6.10
N PHE A 186 -9.33 17.81 -6.46
CA PHE A 186 -8.28 16.79 -6.40
C PHE A 186 -7.22 16.93 -7.49
N ALA A 187 -7.47 17.71 -8.53
CA ALA A 187 -6.47 18.00 -9.57
C ALA A 187 -5.19 18.64 -9.02
N ALA A 188 -5.27 19.28 -7.85
CA ALA A 188 -4.13 19.85 -7.13
C ALA A 188 -3.35 18.81 -6.30
N PHE A 189 -3.77 17.54 -6.24
CA PHE A 189 -3.09 16.50 -5.48
C PHE A 189 -1.63 16.37 -5.90
N ASN A 190 -0.74 16.48 -4.92
CA ASN A 190 0.70 16.49 -5.14
C ASN A 190 1.44 16.04 -3.87
N LEU A 191 2.39 15.13 -4.03
CA LEU A 191 3.25 14.62 -2.96
C LEU A 191 4.74 14.99 -3.15
N ARG A 192 5.07 15.98 -3.98
CA ARG A 192 6.47 16.37 -4.24
C ARG A 192 7.21 16.81 -2.97
N GLU A 193 6.55 17.58 -2.12
CA GLU A 193 7.13 18.01 -0.85
C GLU A 193 7.31 16.85 0.12
N ASP A 194 6.37 15.89 0.12
CA ASP A 194 6.47 14.69 0.93
C ASP A 194 7.65 13.84 0.48
N LEU A 195 7.79 13.61 -0.83
CA LEU A 195 8.93 12.88 -1.43
C LEU A 195 10.28 13.51 -1.09
N ALA A 196 10.38 14.84 -1.08
CA ALA A 196 11.62 15.55 -0.77
C ALA A 196 12.12 15.30 0.67
N ARG A 197 11.23 14.90 1.57
CA ARG A 197 11.53 14.61 2.98
C ARG A 197 11.78 13.13 3.27
N ILE A 198 11.53 12.23 2.32
CA ILE A 198 11.77 10.80 2.52
C ILE A 198 13.27 10.55 2.67
N SER A 199 13.67 9.98 3.80
CA SER A 199 15.05 9.61 4.12
C SER A 199 15.28 8.11 4.22
N VAL A 200 14.20 7.33 4.38
CA VAL A 200 14.29 5.87 4.43
C VAL A 200 14.49 5.28 3.03
N PRO A 201 15.15 4.12 2.90
CA PRO A 201 15.23 3.40 1.63
C PRO A 201 13.85 3.19 0.99
N MET A 202 13.76 3.41 -0.32
CA MET A 202 12.53 3.29 -1.08
C MET A 202 12.73 2.42 -2.33
N LEU A 203 11.80 1.49 -2.57
CA LEU A 203 11.70 0.72 -3.81
C LEU A 203 10.40 1.10 -4.52
N ILE A 204 10.48 1.59 -5.75
CA ILE A 204 9.32 1.78 -6.63
C ILE A 204 9.26 0.64 -7.64
N ILE A 205 8.11 -0.03 -7.72
CA ILE A 205 7.82 -1.07 -8.71
C ILE A 205 6.69 -0.57 -9.61
N ARG A 206 6.89 -0.58 -10.92
CA ARG A 206 5.89 -0.12 -11.88
C ARG A 206 5.92 -0.95 -13.16
N GLY A 207 4.76 -1.27 -13.70
CA GLY A 207 4.63 -1.82 -15.05
C GLY A 207 4.81 -0.73 -16.12
N ASP A 208 5.42 -1.07 -17.24
CA ASP A 208 5.59 -0.16 -18.38
C ASP A 208 4.28 0.08 -19.16
N GLY A 209 3.35 -0.88 -19.09
CA GLY A 209 1.98 -0.79 -19.62
C GLY A 209 0.93 -0.26 -18.64
N ASP A 210 1.35 0.36 -17.52
CA ASP A 210 0.42 0.90 -16.54
C ASP A 210 -0.40 2.07 -17.13
N ARG A 211 -1.71 1.87 -17.24
CA ARG A 211 -2.66 2.83 -17.84
C ARG A 211 -3.12 3.91 -16.86
N TYR A 212 -2.98 3.69 -15.55
CA TYR A 212 -3.37 4.65 -14.51
C TYR A 212 -2.34 5.76 -14.28
N GLY A 213 -1.25 5.77 -15.00
CA GLY A 213 -0.26 6.84 -14.92
C GLY A 213 0.92 6.54 -15.83
N THR A 214 1.83 7.50 -15.97
CA THR A 214 2.98 7.39 -16.85
C THR A 214 4.29 7.18 -16.08
N HIS A 215 5.40 7.01 -16.78
CA HIS A 215 6.73 7.03 -16.18
C HIS A 215 7.07 8.35 -15.46
N ARG A 216 6.23 9.39 -15.62
CA ARG A 216 6.36 10.66 -14.90
C ARG A 216 6.38 10.46 -13.39
N GLN A 217 5.56 9.53 -12.86
CA GLN A 217 5.54 9.25 -11.43
C GLN A 217 6.93 8.79 -10.92
N VAL A 218 7.58 7.91 -11.65
CA VAL A 218 8.95 7.44 -11.31
C VAL A 218 9.97 8.57 -11.45
N ARG A 219 9.90 9.34 -12.56
CA ARG A 219 10.83 10.48 -12.77
C ARG A 219 10.72 11.52 -11.65
N ILE A 220 9.49 11.84 -11.20
CA ILE A 220 9.29 12.76 -10.06
C ILE A 220 10.05 12.28 -8.83
N ALA A 221 9.96 10.99 -8.49
CA ALA A 221 10.69 10.45 -7.35
C ALA A 221 12.21 10.51 -7.57
N GLN A 222 12.69 10.15 -8.75
CA GLN A 222 14.13 10.20 -9.09
C GLN A 222 14.71 11.62 -9.03
N GLU A 223 13.93 12.63 -9.39
CA GLU A 223 14.34 14.04 -9.36
C GLU A 223 14.36 14.63 -7.94
N ILE A 224 13.47 14.16 -7.07
CA ILE A 224 13.17 14.86 -5.80
C ILE A 224 13.70 14.12 -4.58
N CYS A 225 13.65 12.77 -4.57
CA CYS A 225 14.05 12.01 -3.40
C CYS A 225 15.54 12.13 -3.14
N LYS A 226 15.89 12.43 -1.88
CA LYS A 226 17.27 12.54 -1.41
C LYS A 226 17.78 11.25 -0.75
N GLY A 227 16.86 10.40 -0.32
CA GLY A 227 17.15 9.09 0.26
C GLY A 227 17.48 8.03 -0.77
N PRO A 228 17.91 6.83 -0.35
CA PRO A 228 18.18 5.72 -1.24
C PRO A 228 16.92 5.30 -2.01
N LEU A 229 16.94 5.41 -3.33
CA LEU A 229 15.85 5.06 -4.22
C LEU A 229 16.26 3.97 -5.21
N GLU A 230 15.48 2.89 -5.24
CA GLU A 230 15.54 1.84 -6.25
C GLU A 230 14.26 1.87 -7.09
N THR A 231 14.38 1.62 -8.39
CA THR A 231 13.25 1.56 -9.30
C THR A 231 13.28 0.27 -10.11
N LEU A 232 12.15 -0.41 -10.19
CA LEU A 232 11.95 -1.59 -11.03
C LEU A 232 10.82 -1.31 -12.01
N LEU A 233 11.18 -1.11 -13.27
CA LEU A 233 10.23 -1.03 -14.39
C LEU A 233 10.06 -2.43 -14.97
N MET A 234 8.81 -2.91 -14.98
CA MET A 234 8.49 -4.27 -15.43
C MET A 234 7.93 -4.24 -16.85
N PRO A 235 8.59 -4.87 -17.82
CA PRO A 235 8.05 -5.01 -19.17
C PRO A 235 6.79 -5.88 -19.17
N ASP A 236 5.88 -5.60 -20.09
CA ASP A 236 4.61 -6.34 -20.26
C ASP A 236 3.82 -6.48 -18.94
N CYS A 237 3.79 -5.43 -18.16
CA CYS A 237 3.09 -5.36 -16.88
C CYS A 237 2.26 -4.08 -16.82
N GLY A 238 1.04 -4.18 -16.34
CA GLY A 238 0.14 -3.06 -16.15
C GLY A 238 0.20 -2.48 -14.74
N HIS A 239 -0.98 -2.04 -14.24
CA HIS A 239 -1.11 -1.34 -12.95
C HIS A 239 -0.99 -2.25 -11.73
N VAL A 240 -1.07 -3.59 -11.89
CA VAL A 240 -1.17 -4.54 -10.77
C VAL A 240 0.00 -5.53 -10.75
N PRO A 241 1.25 -5.08 -10.49
CA PRO A 241 2.45 -5.91 -10.57
C PRO A 241 2.38 -7.20 -9.76
N HIS A 242 1.79 -7.14 -8.57
CA HIS A 242 1.64 -8.29 -7.68
C HIS A 242 0.71 -9.39 -8.21
N ARG A 243 -0.14 -9.09 -9.20
CA ARG A 243 -1.01 -10.07 -9.88
C ARG A 243 -0.48 -10.46 -11.24
N GLU A 244 0.05 -9.49 -11.99
CA GLU A 244 0.48 -9.69 -13.37
C GLU A 244 1.86 -10.34 -13.46
N LYS A 245 2.76 -9.98 -12.54
CA LYS A 245 4.15 -10.50 -12.46
C LYS A 245 4.51 -10.89 -11.01
N PRO A 246 3.74 -11.80 -10.36
CA PRO A 246 3.85 -12.05 -8.93
C PRO A 246 5.23 -12.53 -8.48
N ALA A 247 5.87 -13.41 -9.24
CA ALA A 247 7.19 -13.94 -8.87
C ALA A 247 8.27 -12.85 -8.87
N GLN A 248 8.32 -12.03 -9.92
CA GLN A 248 9.29 -10.93 -10.04
C GLN A 248 9.04 -9.86 -8.97
N THR A 249 7.77 -9.56 -8.68
CA THR A 249 7.38 -8.58 -7.65
C THR A 249 7.81 -9.04 -6.27
N VAL A 250 7.50 -10.30 -5.91
CA VAL A 250 7.90 -10.88 -4.62
C VAL A 250 9.40 -10.93 -4.46
N ASP A 251 10.12 -11.34 -5.51
CA ASP A 251 11.58 -11.43 -5.49
C ASP A 251 12.25 -10.04 -5.31
N ALA A 252 11.74 -9.01 -5.98
CA ALA A 252 12.23 -7.64 -5.80
C ALA A 252 12.00 -7.14 -4.35
N ILE A 253 10.82 -7.40 -3.79
CA ILE A 253 10.49 -7.06 -2.40
C ILE A 253 11.40 -7.80 -1.43
N ALA A 254 11.64 -9.10 -1.63
CA ALA A 254 12.49 -9.90 -0.76
C ALA A 254 13.94 -9.41 -0.76
N ARG A 255 14.49 -9.12 -1.94
CA ARG A 255 15.85 -8.53 -2.05
C ARG A 255 15.94 -7.17 -1.35
N PHE A 256 14.95 -6.31 -1.54
CA PHE A 256 14.89 -5.02 -0.85
C PHE A 256 14.80 -5.19 0.66
N TYR A 257 13.90 -6.06 1.14
CA TYR A 257 13.75 -6.37 2.56
C TYR A 257 15.06 -6.84 3.20
N GLN A 258 15.77 -7.77 2.57
CA GLN A 258 17.05 -8.30 3.07
C GLN A 258 18.13 -7.21 3.20
N ARG A 259 18.15 -6.21 2.32
CA ARG A 259 19.10 -5.10 2.41
C ARG A 259 18.78 -4.13 3.53
N VAL A 260 17.52 -3.81 3.78
CA VAL A 260 17.12 -2.79 4.76
C VAL A 260 16.87 -3.37 6.15
N LEU A 261 16.61 -4.69 6.23
CA LEU A 261 16.38 -5.43 7.46
C LEU A 261 17.15 -6.76 7.42
N PRO A 262 18.48 -6.73 7.36
CA PRO A 262 19.27 -7.95 7.36
C PRO A 262 18.98 -8.76 8.63
N GLU A 263 18.94 -10.09 8.51
CA GLU A 263 18.86 -10.98 9.66
C GLU A 263 20.01 -10.66 10.62
N GLN A 264 19.69 -10.49 11.90
CA GLN A 264 20.73 -10.39 12.92
C GLN A 264 21.40 -11.76 13.00
N THR A 265 22.58 -11.88 12.41
CA THR A 265 23.44 -13.04 12.66
C THR A 265 23.66 -13.09 14.17
N SER A 266 23.07 -14.10 14.81
CA SER A 266 23.31 -14.43 16.21
C SER A 266 24.82 -14.62 16.35
N LYS A 267 25.53 -13.61 16.87
CA LYS A 267 26.89 -13.84 17.38
C LYS A 267 26.75 -14.81 18.54
N SER A 268 26.89 -16.10 18.25
CA SER A 268 27.14 -17.09 19.25
C SER A 268 28.40 -16.63 19.99
N HIS A 269 28.25 -16.16 21.20
CA HIS A 269 29.36 -16.01 22.11
C HIS A 269 29.91 -17.42 22.42
N LEU A 270 30.82 -17.88 21.60
CA LEU A 270 31.81 -18.85 22.04
C LEU A 270 32.66 -18.15 23.13
N LYS A 271 32.22 -18.25 24.37
CA LYS A 271 33.12 -18.05 25.50
C LYS A 271 33.90 -19.34 25.63
N THR A 272 35.15 -19.29 25.19
CA THR A 272 36.19 -20.20 25.64
C THR A 272 36.54 -19.92 27.09
#